data_186398162e1eed12ba096f07f2f0496a
#
_entry.id   186398162e1eed12ba096f07f2f0496a
#
_cell.length_a   1.000
_cell.length_b   1.000
_cell.length_c   1.000
_cell.angle_alpha   90.00
_cell.angle_beta   90.00
_cell.angle_gamma   90.00
#
_symmetry.space_group_name_H-M   'P 1'
#
loop_
_entity.id
_entity.type
_entity.pdbx_description
1 polymer ?
#
loop_
_entity_poly.entity_id
_entity_poly.type
_entity_poly.pdbx_seq_one_letter_code
_entity_poly.pdbx_strand_id
1 'polypeptide(L)'
;MNALGKKIRLLRHQRGWSQEDVAKRLDISIPAFSKIETGITDVNLSRLDQISRLFGLTIVQLLSTNDSEEEKKHVSEVTLLKKKLQEREAEVIELQKKVIELYELLHRKSAN
;
A
#
# COMPACT_ATOMS: atom_id res chain seq x y z
N MET A 1 -13.67 19.37 -5.43
CA MET A 1 -13.40 18.14 -4.65
C MET A 1 -12.97 18.53 -3.22
N ASN A 2 -13.63 18.02 -2.20
CA ASN A 2 -13.25 18.31 -0.80
C ASN A 2 -12.07 17.41 -0.36
N ALA A 3 -11.51 17.70 0.81
CA ALA A 3 -10.34 16.97 1.33
C ALA A 3 -10.63 15.47 1.53
N LEU A 4 -11.83 15.14 2.01
CA LEU A 4 -12.26 13.75 2.21
C LEU A 4 -12.35 13.00 0.89
N GLY A 5 -12.97 13.59 -0.11
CA GLY A 5 -13.11 12.99 -1.44
C GLY A 5 -11.76 12.72 -2.10
N LYS A 6 -10.82 13.66 -1.98
CA LYS A 6 -9.44 13.49 -2.47
C LYS A 6 -8.73 12.33 -1.77
N LYS A 7 -8.89 12.21 -0.47
CA LYS A 7 -8.28 11.14 0.30
C LYS A 7 -8.85 9.77 -0.07
N ILE A 8 -10.16 9.66 -0.21
CA ILE A 8 -10.83 8.43 -0.66
C ILE A 8 -10.32 8.03 -2.05
N ARG A 9 -10.20 8.98 -2.96
CA ARG A 9 -9.67 8.73 -4.30
C ARG A 9 -8.23 8.23 -4.26
N LEU A 10 -7.38 8.85 -3.44
CA LEU A 10 -5.99 8.44 -3.27
C LEU A 10 -5.92 7.01 -2.73
N LEU A 11 -6.67 6.69 -1.69
CA LEU A 11 -6.72 5.35 -1.09
C LEU A 11 -7.19 4.30 -2.10
N ARG A 12 -8.21 4.65 -2.89
CA ARG A 12 -8.73 3.79 -3.95
C ARG A 12 -7.64 3.48 -4.99
N HIS A 13 -6.93 4.50 -5.45
CA HIS A 13 -5.83 4.34 -6.41
C HIS A 13 -4.69 3.50 -5.83
N GLN A 14 -4.35 3.69 -4.57
CA GLN A 14 -3.32 2.88 -3.89
C GLN A 14 -3.67 1.39 -3.86
N ARG A 15 -4.97 1.07 -3.78
CA ARG A 15 -5.45 -0.32 -3.81
C ARG A 15 -5.62 -0.86 -5.23
N GLY A 16 -5.48 -0.02 -6.25
CA GLY A 16 -5.74 -0.41 -7.63
C GLY A 16 -7.21 -0.67 -7.94
N TRP A 17 -8.11 -0.05 -7.17
CA TRP A 17 -9.56 -0.23 -7.33
C TRP A 17 -10.16 0.83 -8.21
N SER A 18 -11.14 0.43 -9.05
CA SER A 18 -11.99 1.36 -9.79
C SER A 18 -13.10 1.91 -8.88
N GLN A 19 -13.83 2.93 -9.34
CA GLN A 19 -15.02 3.42 -8.65
C GLN A 19 -16.06 2.31 -8.49
N GLU A 20 -16.23 1.47 -9.50
CA GLU A 20 -17.11 0.32 -9.47
C GLU A 20 -16.72 -0.67 -8.37
N ASP A 21 -15.45 -0.98 -8.23
CA ASP A 21 -14.95 -1.90 -7.21
C ASP A 21 -15.31 -1.42 -5.81
N VAL A 22 -15.08 -0.13 -5.53
CA VAL A 22 -15.40 0.44 -4.22
C VAL A 22 -16.89 0.55 -4.00
N ALA A 23 -17.66 0.95 -5.01
CA ALA A 23 -19.12 1.03 -4.92
C ALA A 23 -19.73 -0.33 -4.57
N LYS A 24 -19.25 -1.41 -5.19
CA LYS A 24 -19.68 -2.78 -4.88
C LYS A 24 -19.36 -3.15 -3.43
N ARG A 25 -18.17 -2.82 -2.96
CA ARG A 25 -17.73 -3.13 -1.59
C ARG A 25 -18.51 -2.37 -0.54
N LEU A 26 -18.99 -1.17 -0.88
CA LEU A 26 -19.83 -0.35 -0.01
C LEU A 26 -21.33 -0.61 -0.19
N ASP A 27 -21.70 -1.45 -1.15
CA ASP A 27 -23.11 -1.76 -1.50
C ASP A 27 -23.89 -0.50 -1.89
N ILE A 28 -23.30 0.32 -2.74
CA ILE A 28 -23.89 1.54 -3.30
C ILE A 28 -23.71 1.58 -4.81
N SER A 29 -24.44 2.46 -5.48
CA SER A 29 -24.30 2.67 -6.92
C SER A 29 -23.00 3.42 -7.25
N ILE A 30 -22.49 3.23 -8.47
CA ILE A 30 -21.32 3.94 -8.96
C ILE A 30 -21.53 5.46 -8.93
N PRO A 31 -22.68 6.01 -9.40
CA PRO A 31 -22.94 7.45 -9.28
C PRO A 31 -22.96 7.95 -7.83
N ALA A 32 -23.50 7.17 -6.89
CA ALA A 32 -23.50 7.53 -5.49
C ALA A 32 -22.07 7.64 -4.93
N PHE A 33 -21.22 6.70 -5.25
CA PHE A 33 -19.82 6.75 -4.85
C PHE A 33 -19.07 7.92 -5.51
N SER A 34 -19.31 8.15 -6.79
CA SER A 34 -18.71 9.28 -7.51
C SER A 34 -19.05 10.62 -6.87
N LYS A 35 -20.27 10.79 -6.40
CA LYS A 35 -20.72 12.01 -5.68
C LYS A 35 -20.00 12.17 -4.34
N ILE A 36 -19.73 11.08 -3.64
CA ILE A 36 -18.94 11.10 -2.41
C ILE A 36 -17.50 11.55 -2.72
N GLU A 37 -16.89 10.97 -3.71
CA GLU A 37 -15.49 11.25 -4.11
C GLU A 37 -15.30 12.70 -4.58
N THR A 38 -16.30 13.26 -5.28
CA THR A 38 -16.27 14.65 -5.74
C THR A 38 -16.72 15.66 -4.68
N GLY A 39 -17.27 15.20 -3.55
CA GLY A 39 -17.71 16.06 -2.47
C GLY A 39 -19.08 16.69 -2.67
N ILE A 40 -19.85 16.23 -3.67
CA ILE A 40 -21.22 16.72 -3.93
C ILE A 40 -22.18 16.28 -2.83
N THR A 41 -21.97 15.09 -2.28
CA THR A 41 -22.83 14.51 -1.25
C THR A 41 -22.09 14.48 0.08
N ASP A 42 -22.76 14.92 1.15
CA ASP A 42 -22.26 14.76 2.51
C ASP A 42 -22.33 13.30 2.94
N VAL A 43 -21.33 12.88 3.71
CA VAL A 43 -21.20 11.50 4.17
C VAL A 43 -21.54 11.45 5.65
N ASN A 44 -22.48 10.59 6.05
CA ASN A 44 -22.81 10.40 7.45
C ASN A 44 -21.77 9.51 8.17
N LEU A 45 -21.84 9.47 9.50
CA LEU A 45 -20.88 8.71 10.32
C LEU A 45 -20.86 7.21 10.00
N SER A 46 -22.02 6.62 9.74
CA SER A 46 -22.11 5.20 9.38
C SER A 46 -21.36 4.91 8.08
N ARG A 47 -21.48 5.78 7.10
CA ARG A 47 -20.77 5.64 5.82
C ARG A 47 -19.27 5.88 5.99
N LEU A 48 -18.89 6.88 6.79
CA LEU A 48 -17.47 7.14 7.11
C LEU A 48 -16.84 5.93 7.79
N ASP A 49 -17.51 5.32 8.74
CA ASP A 49 -17.03 4.10 9.41
C ASP A 49 -16.86 2.96 8.41
N GLN A 50 -17.82 2.76 7.54
CA GLN A 50 -17.78 1.74 6.50
C GLN A 50 -16.60 1.95 5.55
N ILE A 51 -16.39 3.18 5.09
CA ILE A 51 -15.28 3.54 4.20
C ILE A 51 -13.94 3.35 4.91
N SER A 52 -13.83 3.80 6.16
CA SER A 52 -12.58 3.67 6.93
C SER A 52 -12.21 2.20 7.11
N ARG A 53 -13.17 1.35 7.47
CA ARG A 53 -12.95 -0.10 7.61
C ARG A 53 -12.54 -0.76 6.31
N LEU A 54 -13.13 -0.34 5.19
CA LEU A 54 -12.78 -0.85 3.87
C LEU A 54 -11.29 -0.65 3.55
N PHE A 55 -10.74 0.50 3.93
CA PHE A 55 -9.34 0.84 3.70
C PHE A 55 -8.41 0.48 4.88
N GLY A 56 -8.93 -0.15 5.92
CA GLY A 56 -8.15 -0.54 7.08
C GLY A 56 -7.70 0.64 7.93
N LEU A 57 -8.47 1.73 7.95
CA LEU A 57 -8.19 2.96 8.70
C LEU A 57 -9.21 3.18 9.80
N THR A 58 -8.87 4.06 10.75
CA THR A 58 -9.85 4.63 11.67
C THR A 58 -10.54 5.82 11.00
N ILE A 59 -11.69 6.24 11.53
CA ILE A 59 -12.39 7.43 11.06
C ILE A 59 -11.49 8.67 11.19
N VAL A 60 -10.73 8.77 12.30
CA VAL A 60 -9.80 9.87 12.53
C VAL A 60 -8.70 9.91 11.46
N GLN A 61 -8.14 8.75 11.12
CA GLN A 61 -7.14 8.64 10.05
C GLN A 61 -7.72 9.03 8.69
N LEU A 62 -8.96 8.61 8.42
CA LEU A 62 -9.64 8.95 7.16
C LEU A 62 -9.89 10.46 7.06
N LEU A 63 -10.26 11.11 8.16
CA LEU A 63 -10.58 12.54 8.19
C LEU A 63 -9.35 13.44 8.37
N SER A 64 -8.20 12.87 8.69
CA SER A 64 -6.97 13.64 8.91
C SER A 64 -6.51 14.32 7.62
N THR A 65 -6.35 15.63 7.67
CA THR A 65 -5.95 16.45 6.51
C THR A 65 -4.49 16.87 6.53
N ASN A 66 -3.78 16.58 7.62
CA ASN A 66 -2.36 16.96 7.81
C ASN A 66 -1.39 16.00 7.10
N ASP A 67 -1.91 15.14 6.25
CA ASP A 67 -1.22 13.94 5.80
C ASP A 67 -0.35 14.10 4.57
N SER A 68 -0.37 15.24 3.88
CA SER A 68 0.37 15.35 2.62
C SER A 68 1.88 15.25 2.81
N GLU A 69 2.42 15.70 3.95
CA GLU A 69 3.86 15.60 4.25
C GLU A 69 4.20 14.33 5.02
N GLU A 70 3.37 13.92 5.97
CA GLU A 70 3.57 12.68 6.73
C GLU A 70 3.36 11.44 5.86
N GLU A 71 2.35 11.42 4.99
CA GLU A 71 2.14 10.33 4.04
C GLU A 71 3.30 10.22 3.05
N LYS A 72 3.83 11.33 2.56
CA LYS A 72 5.03 11.33 1.71
C LYS A 72 6.23 10.76 2.45
N LYS A 73 6.40 11.08 3.73
CA LYS A 73 7.45 10.49 4.57
C LYS A 73 7.25 8.99 4.73
N HIS A 74 6.04 8.53 5.05
CA HIS A 74 5.73 7.11 5.19
C HIS A 74 5.94 6.34 3.90
N VAL A 75 5.48 6.86 2.78
CA VAL A 75 5.71 6.23 1.47
C VAL A 75 7.20 6.16 1.15
N SER A 76 7.94 7.23 1.44
CA SER A 76 9.40 7.25 1.26
C SER A 76 10.10 6.24 2.16
N GLU A 77 9.71 6.14 3.43
CA GLU A 77 10.26 5.18 4.40
C GLU A 77 9.98 3.74 3.99
N VAL A 78 8.75 3.44 3.58
CA VAL A 78 8.37 2.09 3.12
C VAL A 78 9.13 1.72 1.84
N THR A 79 9.27 2.64 0.90
CA THR A 79 10.03 2.43 -0.33
C THR A 79 11.49 2.17 -0.03
N LEU A 80 12.08 2.94 0.88
CA LEU A 80 13.48 2.77 1.31
C LEU A 80 13.68 1.43 2.00
N LEU A 81 12.78 1.02 2.89
CA LEU A 81 12.82 -0.28 3.57
C LEU A 81 12.72 -1.44 2.58
N LYS A 82 11.83 -1.35 1.60
CA LYS A 82 11.72 -2.36 0.54
C LYS A 82 13.00 -2.47 -0.26
N LYS A 83 13.63 -1.35 -0.59
CA LYS A 83 14.90 -1.32 -1.31
C LYS A 83 16.01 -1.98 -0.50
N LYS A 84 16.12 -1.67 0.79
CA LYS A 84 17.11 -2.28 1.69
C LYS A 84 16.91 -3.78 1.82
N LEU A 85 15.66 -4.23 1.90
CA LEU A 85 15.33 -5.64 1.96
C LEU A 85 15.76 -6.38 0.69
N GLN A 86 15.50 -5.81 -0.48
CA GLN A 86 15.93 -6.37 -1.76
C GLN A 86 17.46 -6.44 -1.88
N GLU A 87 18.17 -5.41 -1.43
CA GLU A 87 19.64 -5.40 -1.42
C GLU A 87 20.19 -6.51 -0.52
N ARG A 88 19.61 -6.72 0.66
CA ARG A 88 20.03 -7.79 1.57
C ARG A 88 19.74 -9.18 1.00
N GLU A 89 18.61 -9.36 0.35
CA GLU A 89 18.29 -10.62 -0.32
C GLU A 89 19.32 -10.95 -1.42
N ALA A 90 19.71 -9.95 -2.21
CA ALA A 90 20.75 -10.12 -3.23
C ALA A 90 22.10 -10.50 -2.62
N GLU A 91 22.50 -9.87 -1.51
CA GLU A 91 23.73 -10.20 -0.77
C GLU A 91 23.71 -11.65 -0.25
N VAL A 92 22.59 -12.08 0.32
CA VAL A 92 22.45 -13.45 0.81
C VAL A 92 22.59 -14.46 -0.32
N ILE A 93 21.99 -14.22 -1.47
CA ILE A 93 22.09 -15.08 -2.65
C ILE A 93 23.55 -15.18 -3.12
N GLU A 94 24.28 -14.06 -3.20
CA GLU A 94 25.68 -14.05 -3.58
C GLU A 94 26.55 -14.84 -2.60
N LEU A 95 26.35 -14.67 -1.31
CA LEU A 95 27.07 -15.40 -0.28
C LEU A 95 26.79 -16.91 -0.36
N GLN A 96 25.57 -17.31 -0.62
CA GLN A 96 25.20 -18.70 -0.84
C GLN A 96 25.91 -19.30 -2.04
N LYS A 97 26.00 -18.57 -3.15
CA LYS A 97 26.74 -18.99 -4.34
C LYS A 97 28.23 -19.19 -4.04
N LYS A 98 28.84 -18.28 -3.30
CA LYS A 98 30.25 -18.41 -2.90
C LYS A 98 30.49 -19.63 -2.01
N VAL A 99 29.59 -19.91 -1.09
CA VAL A 99 29.71 -21.11 -0.24
C VAL A 99 29.62 -22.38 -1.08
N ILE A 100 28.72 -22.43 -2.03
CA ILE A 100 28.57 -23.57 -2.94
C ILE A 100 29.84 -23.75 -3.78
N GLU A 101 30.39 -22.66 -4.33
CA GLU A 101 31.64 -22.70 -5.10
C GLU A 101 32.83 -23.22 -4.28
N LEU A 102 32.96 -22.73 -3.05
CA LEU A 102 34.03 -23.19 -2.13
C LEU A 102 33.87 -24.67 -1.77
N TYR A 103 32.65 -25.11 -1.55
CA TYR A 103 32.33 -26.49 -1.27
C TYR A 103 32.70 -27.40 -2.44
N GLU A 104 32.36 -27.00 -3.66
CA GLU A 104 32.71 -27.73 -4.86
C GLU A 104 34.23 -27.81 -5.06
N LEU A 105 34.97 -26.72 -4.83
CA LEU A 105 36.45 -26.70 -4.90
C LEU A 105 37.07 -27.66 -3.87
N LEU A 106 36.59 -27.67 -2.65
CA LEU A 106 37.06 -28.59 -1.61
C LEU A 106 36.78 -30.04 -1.97
N HIS A 107 35.62 -30.30 -2.56
CA HIS A 107 35.22 -31.64 -2.98
C HIS A 107 36.09 -32.15 -4.15
N ARG A 108 36.41 -31.30 -5.09
CA ARG A 108 37.34 -31.62 -6.19
C ARG A 108 38.74 -31.94 -5.68
N LYS A 109 39.25 -31.18 -4.71
CA LYS A 109 40.56 -31.43 -4.11
C LYS A 109 40.60 -32.73 -3.33
N SER A 110 39.51 -33.12 -2.67
CA SER A 110 39.46 -34.36 -1.93
C SER A 110 39.23 -35.59 -2.80
N ALA A 111 38.78 -35.44 -4.04
CA ALA A 111 38.61 -36.51 -5.01
C ALA A 111 39.88 -36.89 -5.74
N ASN A 112 40.93 -36.09 -5.65
CA ASN A 112 42.21 -36.34 -6.23
C ASN A 112 43.19 -36.91 -5.18
#